data_092c7b96851672a01baf0ead99a9af4c
#
_entry.id   092c7b96851672a01baf0ead99a9af4c
#
_cell.length_a   1.000
_cell.length_b   1.000
_cell.length_c   1.000
_cell.angle_alpha   90.00
_cell.angle_beta   90.00
_cell.angle_gamma   90.00
#
_symmetry.space_group_name_H-M   'P 1'
#
loop_
_entity.id
_entity.type
_entity.pdbx_description
1 polymer ?
#
loop_
_entity_poly.entity_id
_entity_poly.type
_entity_poly.pdbx_seq_one_letter_code
_entity_poly.pdbx_strand_id
1 'polypeptide(L)'
;MTSGFVLGPGEGSAYGFHGSSAVIKASGEDTLGQLGVIESVYPAGLSVHEHVHDGEDEMFYLLEGEIEVFCGEERWSIGAGSFAFMPRGQPHRFTVSAAGPARALVITGPSRLAAQIAERGEPVPPGLGL
;
A
#
# COMPACT_ATOMS: atom_id res chain seq x y z
N MET A 1 1.12 15.51 21.15
CA MET A 1 2.07 15.82 20.08
C MET A 1 2.87 14.58 19.73
N THR A 2 2.96 14.29 18.44
CA THR A 2 3.79 13.18 17.97
C THR A 2 5.24 13.66 17.78
N SER A 3 6.17 12.73 17.94
CA SER A 3 7.61 13.00 17.72
C SER A 3 8.02 12.50 16.34
N GLY A 4 9.02 13.14 15.76
CA GLY A 4 9.66 12.62 14.57
C GLY A 4 10.36 11.29 14.87
N PHE A 5 10.45 10.43 13.85
CA PHE A 5 11.16 9.15 13.98
C PHE A 5 11.76 8.74 12.64
N VAL A 6 12.69 7.80 12.70
CA VAL A 6 13.29 7.21 11.50
C VAL A 6 13.18 5.70 11.63
N LEU A 7 12.75 5.08 10.55
CA LEU A 7 12.78 3.63 10.39
C LEU A 7 13.83 3.29 9.34
N GLY A 8 14.66 2.30 9.62
CA GLY A 8 15.62 1.77 8.66
C GLY A 8 14.94 0.86 7.63
N PRO A 9 15.70 0.32 6.68
CA PRO A 9 15.16 -0.58 5.68
C PRO A 9 14.44 -1.77 6.32
N GLY A 10 13.21 -2.04 5.86
CA GLY A 10 12.40 -3.16 6.36
C GLY A 10 11.80 -2.98 7.74
N GLU A 11 12.12 -1.91 8.46
CA GLU A 11 11.58 -1.68 9.79
C GLU A 11 10.13 -1.18 9.74
N GLY A 12 9.38 -1.51 10.77
CA GLY A 12 7.97 -1.17 10.93
C GLY A 12 7.17 -2.39 11.36
N SER A 13 5.87 -2.24 11.54
CA SER A 13 5.00 -3.35 11.88
C SER A 13 4.60 -4.09 10.61
N ALA A 14 4.98 -5.37 10.50
CA ALA A 14 4.79 -6.17 9.29
C ALA A 14 3.59 -7.10 9.41
N TYR A 15 2.84 -7.20 8.32
CA TYR A 15 1.62 -8.02 8.22
C TYR A 15 1.53 -8.69 6.86
N GLY A 16 0.97 -9.92 6.83
CA GLY A 16 0.39 -10.46 5.61
C GLY A 16 -1.02 -9.92 5.46
N PHE A 17 -1.40 -9.50 4.25
CA PHE A 17 -2.71 -8.89 4.02
C PHE A 17 -3.14 -9.11 2.58
N HIS A 18 -4.23 -9.89 2.39
CA HIS A 18 -4.79 -10.19 1.07
C HIS A 18 -3.76 -10.68 0.04
N GLY A 19 -2.90 -11.61 0.45
CA GLY A 19 -1.91 -12.20 -0.44
C GLY A 19 -0.67 -11.35 -0.67
N SER A 20 -0.55 -10.20 -0.03
CA SER A 20 0.61 -9.33 -0.08
C SER A 20 1.27 -9.21 1.28
N SER A 21 2.48 -8.66 1.32
CA SER A 21 3.15 -8.28 2.56
C SER A 21 3.08 -6.77 2.71
N ALA A 22 2.81 -6.30 3.92
CA ALA A 22 2.67 -4.88 4.21
C ALA A 22 3.44 -4.51 5.47
N VAL A 23 4.26 -3.46 5.39
CA VAL A 23 4.96 -2.91 6.56
C VAL A 23 4.44 -1.49 6.77
N ILE A 24 3.84 -1.26 7.94
CA ILE A 24 3.33 0.07 8.28
C ILE A 24 4.50 0.95 8.72
N LYS A 25 4.73 2.02 7.97
CA LYS A 25 5.79 3.00 8.23
C LYS A 25 5.29 4.16 9.07
N ALA A 26 4.05 4.59 8.85
CA ALA A 26 3.41 5.60 9.69
C ALA A 26 1.94 5.23 9.83
N SER A 27 1.47 5.21 11.06
CA SER A 27 0.09 4.87 11.40
C SER A 27 -0.71 6.14 11.71
N GLY A 28 -2.01 5.97 11.96
CA GLY A 28 -2.84 7.06 12.42
C GLY A 28 -2.40 7.64 13.76
N GLU A 29 -1.83 6.82 14.62
CA GLU A 29 -1.27 7.32 15.89
C GLU A 29 -0.10 8.27 15.66
N ASP A 30 0.73 7.97 14.67
CA ASP A 30 1.89 8.80 14.36
C ASP A 30 1.50 10.13 13.71
N THR A 31 0.42 10.14 12.93
CA THR A 31 0.06 11.26 12.06
C THR A 31 -1.20 11.99 12.51
N LEU A 32 -1.72 11.68 13.69
CA LEU A 32 -3.00 12.23 14.20
C LEU A 32 -4.16 11.91 13.25
N GLY A 33 -4.14 10.71 12.67
CA GLY A 33 -5.18 10.23 11.78
C GLY A 33 -5.16 10.77 10.36
N GLN A 34 -4.20 11.61 10.02
CA GLN A 34 -4.18 12.31 8.73
C GLN A 34 -3.65 11.45 7.60
N LEU A 35 -2.67 10.60 7.86
CA LEU A 35 -2.02 9.78 6.84
C LEU A 35 -1.74 8.38 7.36
N GLY A 36 -1.71 7.43 6.44
CA GLY A 36 -1.11 6.12 6.64
C GLY A 36 -0.06 5.92 5.57
N VAL A 37 1.10 5.37 5.93
CA VAL A 37 2.17 5.07 4.99
C VAL A 37 2.57 3.61 5.15
N ILE A 38 2.52 2.88 4.05
CA ILE A 38 2.70 1.43 4.05
C ILE A 38 3.66 1.06 2.91
N GLU A 39 4.65 0.25 3.20
CA GLU A 39 5.45 -0.36 2.14
C GLU A 39 4.90 -1.75 1.88
N SER A 40 4.45 -1.99 0.65
CA SER A 40 3.81 -3.25 0.27
C SER A 40 4.64 -3.98 -0.77
N VAL A 41 4.68 -5.31 -0.64
CA VAL A 41 5.24 -6.20 -1.65
C VAL A 41 4.12 -7.10 -2.15
N TYR A 42 3.92 -7.08 -3.45
CA TYR A 42 2.88 -7.85 -4.12
C TYR A 42 3.53 -8.95 -4.95
N PRO A 43 3.10 -10.22 -4.79
CA PRO A 43 3.62 -11.31 -5.61
C PRO A 43 3.36 -11.09 -7.10
N ALA A 44 4.22 -11.66 -7.93
CA ALA A 44 4.00 -11.68 -9.38
C ALA A 44 2.62 -12.24 -9.70
N GLY A 45 1.91 -11.59 -10.61
CA GLY A 45 0.59 -12.02 -11.08
C GLY A 45 -0.57 -11.74 -10.12
N LEU A 46 -0.34 -11.14 -8.98
CA LEU A 46 -1.41 -10.83 -8.04
C LEU A 46 -2.39 -9.85 -8.69
N SER A 47 -3.69 -10.16 -8.58
CA SER A 47 -4.76 -9.25 -8.98
C SER A 47 -5.52 -8.80 -7.74
N VAL A 48 -5.64 -7.50 -7.57
CA VAL A 48 -6.44 -6.91 -6.50
C VAL A 48 -7.80 -6.55 -7.09
N HIS A 49 -8.87 -7.02 -6.45
CA HIS A 49 -10.23 -6.79 -6.91
C HIS A 49 -10.59 -5.31 -6.93
N GLU A 50 -11.52 -4.96 -7.82
CA GLU A 50 -12.07 -3.62 -7.84
C GLU A 50 -12.72 -3.30 -6.48
N HIS A 51 -12.39 -2.14 -5.95
CA HIS A 51 -12.90 -1.68 -4.67
C HIS A 51 -13.01 -0.16 -4.69
N VAL A 52 -13.78 0.38 -3.74
CA VAL A 52 -13.99 1.81 -3.58
C VAL A 52 -13.66 2.19 -2.15
N HIS A 53 -12.86 3.23 -1.98
CA HIS A 53 -12.64 3.85 -0.67
C HIS A 53 -13.46 5.14 -0.61
N ASP A 54 -14.56 5.13 0.12
CA ASP A 54 -15.46 6.30 0.17
C ASP A 54 -14.91 7.46 0.97
N GLY A 55 -14.03 7.21 1.91
CA GLY A 55 -13.52 8.24 2.81
C GLY A 55 -12.01 8.36 2.85
N GLU A 56 -11.31 7.84 1.86
CA GLU A 56 -9.86 7.79 1.90
C GLU A 56 -9.29 7.90 0.48
N ASP A 57 -8.40 8.87 0.27
CA ASP A 57 -7.61 8.91 -0.96
C ASP A 57 -6.44 7.94 -0.83
N GLU A 58 -6.08 7.27 -1.91
CA GLU A 58 -4.96 6.35 -1.95
C GLU A 58 -3.99 6.75 -3.04
N MET A 59 -2.72 6.79 -2.69
CA MET A 59 -1.64 7.07 -3.62
C MET A 59 -0.61 5.97 -3.50
N PHE A 60 0.08 5.67 -4.60
CA PHE A 60 1.24 4.82 -4.47
C PHE A 60 2.35 5.22 -5.42
N TYR A 61 3.56 5.05 -4.94
CA TYR A 61 4.79 5.24 -5.68
C TYR A 61 5.41 3.86 -5.89
N LEU A 62 5.52 3.45 -7.15
CA LEU A 62 6.04 2.13 -7.47
C LEU A 62 7.56 2.14 -7.36
N LEU A 63 8.11 1.30 -6.49
CA LEU A 63 9.54 1.22 -6.23
C LEU A 63 10.22 0.16 -7.09
N GLU A 64 9.54 -0.96 -7.34
CA GLU A 64 10.05 -2.06 -8.15
C GLU A 64 8.89 -2.75 -8.85
N GLY A 65 9.17 -3.34 -10.01
CA GLY A 65 8.21 -4.15 -10.75
C GLY A 65 7.35 -3.34 -11.71
N GLU A 66 6.32 -4.01 -12.22
CA GLU A 66 5.37 -3.42 -13.16
C GLU A 66 3.96 -3.80 -12.77
N ILE A 67 3.04 -2.84 -12.86
CA ILE A 67 1.63 -3.08 -12.56
C ILE A 67 0.76 -2.42 -13.62
N GLU A 68 -0.44 -2.98 -13.78
CA GLU A 68 -1.50 -2.38 -14.57
C GLU A 68 -2.55 -1.83 -13.60
N VAL A 69 -2.84 -0.54 -13.70
CA VAL A 69 -3.75 0.16 -12.79
C VAL A 69 -5.01 0.56 -13.53
N PHE A 70 -6.15 0.33 -12.89
CA PHE A 70 -7.47 0.71 -13.41
C PHE A 70 -8.14 1.62 -12.38
N CYS A 71 -8.59 2.78 -12.82
CA CYS A 71 -9.32 3.71 -11.95
C CYS A 71 -10.43 4.37 -12.76
N GLY A 72 -11.68 4.14 -12.36
CA GLY A 72 -12.82 4.54 -13.17
C GLY A 72 -12.74 3.85 -14.52
N GLU A 73 -12.77 4.63 -15.61
CA GLU A 73 -12.64 4.11 -16.98
C GLU A 73 -11.20 4.18 -17.50
N GLU A 74 -10.29 4.72 -16.71
CA GLU A 74 -8.89 4.88 -17.10
C GLU A 74 -8.07 3.62 -16.78
N ARG A 75 -7.04 3.40 -17.58
CA ARG A 75 -6.16 2.26 -17.44
C ARG A 75 -4.72 2.66 -17.81
N TRP A 76 -3.76 2.26 -16.98
CA TRP A 76 -2.34 2.55 -17.21
C TRP A 76 -1.48 1.34 -16.92
N SER A 77 -0.42 1.16 -17.72
CA SER A 77 0.66 0.24 -17.37
C SER A 77 1.83 1.08 -16.87
N ILE A 78 2.28 0.82 -15.65
CA ILE A 78 3.33 1.62 -15.02
C ILE A 78 4.46 0.76 -14.48
N GLY A 79 5.66 1.33 -14.48
CA GLY A 79 6.86 0.70 -13.96
C GLY A 79 7.45 1.49 -12.79
N ALA A 80 8.61 1.03 -12.32
CA ALA A 80 9.30 1.64 -11.19
C ALA A 80 9.53 3.14 -11.42
N GLY A 81 9.31 3.94 -10.37
CA GLY A 81 9.39 5.39 -10.43
C GLY A 81 8.09 6.09 -10.78
N SER A 82 7.02 5.33 -11.06
CA SER A 82 5.71 5.91 -11.39
C SER A 82 4.91 6.21 -10.13
N PHE A 83 4.08 7.24 -10.23
CA PHE A 83 3.16 7.65 -9.17
C PHE A 83 1.72 7.50 -9.66
N ALA A 84 0.86 6.95 -8.81
CA ALA A 84 -0.56 6.78 -9.10
C ALA A 84 -1.40 7.41 -7.99
N PHE A 85 -2.47 8.07 -8.37
CA PHE A 85 -3.43 8.66 -7.43
C PHE A 85 -4.83 8.11 -7.69
N MET A 86 -5.41 7.49 -6.66
CA MET A 86 -6.76 6.96 -6.67
C MET A 86 -7.62 7.81 -5.72
N PRO A 87 -8.42 8.74 -6.24
CA PRO A 87 -9.26 9.56 -5.37
C PRO A 87 -10.35 8.74 -4.71
N ARG A 88 -10.76 9.19 -3.53
CA ARG A 88 -11.89 8.58 -2.83
C ARG A 88 -13.14 8.58 -3.71
N GLY A 89 -13.96 7.55 -3.55
CA GLY A 89 -15.20 7.43 -4.30
C GLY A 89 -15.06 6.89 -5.71
N GLN A 90 -13.84 6.69 -6.21
CA GLN A 90 -13.61 6.11 -7.53
C GLN A 90 -13.26 4.62 -7.42
N PRO A 91 -13.96 3.74 -8.15
CA PRO A 91 -13.57 2.33 -8.19
C PRO A 91 -12.18 2.17 -8.80
N HIS A 92 -11.35 1.34 -8.18
CA HIS A 92 -10.02 1.07 -8.70
C HIS A 92 -9.58 -0.36 -8.41
N ARG A 93 -8.63 -0.84 -9.20
CA ARG A 93 -8.00 -2.14 -9.04
C ARG A 93 -6.64 -2.13 -9.72
N PHE A 94 -5.84 -3.14 -9.44
CA PHE A 94 -4.57 -3.30 -10.16
C PHE A 94 -4.19 -4.77 -10.28
N THR A 95 -3.32 -5.06 -11.24
CA THR A 95 -2.77 -6.38 -11.49
C THR A 95 -1.26 -6.26 -11.60
N VAL A 96 -0.55 -7.11 -10.88
CA VAL A 96 0.91 -7.17 -10.92
C VAL A 96 1.35 -8.02 -12.10
N SER A 97 2.42 -7.58 -12.78
CA SER A 97 3.00 -8.34 -13.89
C SER A 97 3.35 -9.77 -13.46
N ALA A 98 3.13 -10.73 -14.35
CA ALA A 98 3.54 -12.10 -14.13
C ALA A 98 5.07 -12.28 -14.16
N ALA A 99 5.81 -11.28 -14.65
CA ALA A 99 7.26 -11.35 -14.79
C ALA A 99 8.03 -11.25 -13.46
N GLY A 100 7.40 -10.70 -12.43
CA GLY A 100 8.05 -10.58 -11.12
C GLY A 100 7.19 -9.83 -10.12
N PRO A 101 7.63 -9.78 -8.85
CA PRO A 101 6.90 -9.06 -7.81
C PRO A 101 6.98 -7.55 -8.02
N ALA A 102 6.08 -6.83 -7.37
CA ALA A 102 6.10 -5.38 -7.33
C ALA A 102 6.22 -4.90 -5.89
N ARG A 103 6.91 -3.79 -5.68
CA ARG A 103 7.04 -3.13 -4.39
C ARG A 103 6.63 -1.68 -4.53
N ALA A 104 5.78 -1.22 -3.62
CA ALA A 104 5.23 0.12 -3.68
C ALA A 104 5.19 0.76 -2.30
N LEU A 105 5.34 2.08 -2.27
CA LEU A 105 5.01 2.87 -1.10
C LEU A 105 3.58 3.34 -1.27
N VAL A 106 2.70 2.91 -0.38
CA VAL A 106 1.27 3.24 -0.40
C VAL A 106 1.00 4.29 0.65
N ILE A 107 0.40 5.39 0.26
CA ILE A 107 0.08 6.51 1.14
C ILE A 107 -1.42 6.74 1.06
N THR A 108 -2.07 6.82 2.20
CA THR A 108 -3.49 7.11 2.27
C THR A 108 -3.77 8.33 3.14
N GLY A 109 -4.83 9.02 2.84
CA GLY A 109 -5.33 10.11 3.67
C GLY A 109 -6.85 10.06 3.76
N PRO A 110 -7.38 9.82 4.95
CA PRO A 110 -6.75 9.56 6.25
C PRO A 110 -6.07 8.18 6.36
N SER A 111 -5.89 7.66 7.56
CA SER A 111 -5.08 6.47 7.84
C SER A 111 -5.87 5.17 7.95
N ARG A 112 -6.98 5.04 7.25
CA ARG A 112 -7.90 3.90 7.40
C ARG A 112 -7.30 2.57 6.94
N LEU A 113 -6.60 2.56 5.82
CA LEU A 113 -6.00 1.32 5.31
C LEU A 113 -4.96 0.77 6.27
N ALA A 114 -4.11 1.62 6.84
CA ALA A 114 -3.12 1.20 7.83
C ALA A 114 -3.81 0.57 9.05
N ALA A 115 -4.92 1.16 9.51
CA ALA A 115 -5.70 0.61 10.61
C ALA A 115 -6.32 -0.75 10.26
N GLN A 116 -6.84 -0.91 9.05
CA GLN A 116 -7.39 -2.19 8.60
C GLN A 116 -6.32 -3.28 8.53
N ILE A 117 -5.14 -2.94 8.04
CA ILE A 117 -4.03 -3.89 7.97
C ILE A 117 -3.63 -4.35 9.38
N ALA A 118 -3.49 -3.43 10.31
CA ALA A 118 -3.13 -3.76 11.69
C ALA A 118 -4.21 -4.59 12.39
N GLU A 119 -5.48 -4.38 12.05
CA GLU A 119 -6.61 -5.05 12.67
C GLU A 119 -6.90 -6.42 12.07
N ARG A 120 -6.78 -6.57 10.75
CA ARG A 120 -7.20 -7.76 10.01
C ARG A 120 -6.04 -8.54 9.40
N GLY A 121 -4.86 -7.94 9.28
CA GLY A 121 -3.70 -8.61 8.73
C GLY A 121 -3.10 -9.63 9.69
N GLU A 122 -2.28 -10.52 9.15
CA GLU A 122 -1.56 -11.52 9.93
C GLU A 122 -0.20 -10.94 10.34
N PRO A 123 0.05 -10.73 11.65
CA PRO A 123 1.34 -10.21 12.09
C PRO A 123 2.49 -11.11 11.65
N VAL A 124 3.57 -10.50 11.21
CA VAL A 124 4.80 -11.20 10.81
C VAL A 124 5.87 -10.90 11.84
N PRO A 125 6.56 -11.92 12.39
CA PRO A 125 7.64 -11.70 13.34
C PRO A 125 8.75 -10.82 12.77
N PRO A 126 9.43 -10.01 13.61
CA PRO A 126 10.56 -9.20 13.16
C PRO A 126 11.61 -10.05 12.45
N GLY A 127 12.14 -9.53 11.34
CA GLY A 127 13.16 -10.22 10.55
C GLY A 127 12.61 -11.19 9.51
N LEU A 128 11.30 -11.44 9.48
CA LEU A 128 10.65 -12.31 8.48
C LEU A 128 9.76 -11.50 7.52
N GLY A 129 9.87 -10.20 7.54
CA GLY A 129 9.12 -9.32 6.66
C GLY A 129 9.70 -9.25 5.24
N LEU A 130 9.46 -8.16 4.58
CA LEU A 130 9.81 -7.92 3.16
C LEU A 130 11.26 -8.15 2.77
#